data_b190725d9e1dbbbc35f3bab6eb9e6990
#
_entry.id   b190725d9e1dbbbc35f3bab6eb9e6990
#
_cell.length_a   1.000
_cell.length_b   1.000
_cell.length_c   1.000
_cell.angle_alpha   90.00
_cell.angle_beta   90.00
_cell.angle_gamma   90.00
#
_symmetry.space_group_name_H-M   'P 1'
#
loop_
_entity.id
_entity.type
_entity.pdbx_description
1 polymer ?
#
loop_
_entity_poly.entity_id
_entity_poly.type
_entity_poly.pdbx_seq_one_letter_code
_entity_poly.pdbx_strand_id
1 'polypeptide(L)'
;MRADEAGLAEGMAPEPETEREAEVLPAPILEILPVEQILVGEENPVLSYLGRLSAGSRRTMRGSLEEIAKVSSGGEVGALAFPWWHLTGTHTAMTRGFLAEKYAPSTANKMLSAMKGVLKACFRLGYMTADERDRASDVAPVRGTRLPPGRSIPRGELSSLFEVCAREAEGPKMRARGVRDAAMLALLYVGGLRRTELASLKLRDYDPGTGTLRVHGKGNRERPVYAEGGADVLLDRWLELRGAGEPGTEAASSDDPLFLPVRKDGRVQHADPYGERKVSLSDQAVYKMVKRRHREANVKEISPHDFRKTFVGDLLDAVGDLSVAQKLAGHSDPATTARYDRRGERAMRRAASHLHVPHFDG
;
A
#
# COMPACT_ATOMS: atom_id res chain seq x y z
N MET A 1 33.10 55.26 34.43
CA MET A 1 33.70 54.32 35.34
C MET A 1 33.04 52.95 35.10
N ARG A 2 33.80 52.05 34.51
CA ARG A 2 33.66 50.57 34.49
C ARG A 2 32.37 49.98 33.92
N ALA A 3 32.34 49.02 33.08
CA ALA A 3 33.28 48.08 32.41
C ALA A 3 32.43 46.96 31.89
N ASP A 4 32.73 46.58 30.68
CA ASP A 4 32.61 45.32 29.98
C ASP A 4 32.10 44.09 30.76
N GLU A 5 31.20 43.36 30.09
CA GLU A 5 31.35 41.89 30.04
C GLU A 5 30.64 41.35 28.75
N ALA A 6 31.47 41.00 27.81
CA ALA A 6 31.11 40.26 26.62
C ALA A 6 30.96 38.75 27.00
N GLY A 7 29.76 38.20 26.87
CA GLY A 7 29.48 36.78 26.96
C GLY A 7 29.66 36.11 25.59
N LEU A 8 30.74 35.39 25.45
CA LEU A 8 31.08 34.51 24.31
C LEU A 8 29.99 33.44 24.14
N ALA A 9 29.34 33.42 23.01
CA ALA A 9 28.55 32.25 22.55
C ALA A 9 29.53 31.17 22.09
N GLU A 10 29.67 30.14 22.90
CA GLU A 10 30.32 28.89 22.49
C GLU A 10 29.53 28.27 21.36
N GLY A 11 30.16 28.20 20.18
CA GLY A 11 29.66 27.47 19.03
C GLY A 11 29.64 25.95 19.33
N MET A 12 28.45 25.39 19.41
CA MET A 12 28.26 23.95 19.43
C MET A 12 28.71 23.38 18.09
N ALA A 13 29.79 22.62 18.10
CA ALA A 13 30.28 21.88 16.96
C ALA A 13 29.20 20.89 16.47
N PRO A 14 29.00 20.68 15.16
CA PRO A 14 28.10 19.66 14.70
C PRO A 14 28.58 18.28 15.16
N GLU A 15 27.65 17.49 15.73
CA GLU A 15 27.91 16.11 16.06
C GLU A 15 28.39 15.37 14.79
N PRO A 16 29.38 14.47 14.92
CA PRO A 16 29.86 13.70 13.77
C PRO A 16 28.70 12.86 13.20
N GLU A 17 28.47 13.01 11.91
CA GLU A 17 27.59 12.10 11.16
C GLU A 17 28.04 10.68 11.49
N THR A 18 27.16 9.90 12.11
CA THR A 18 27.36 8.47 12.32
C THR A 18 27.63 7.85 10.95
N GLU A 19 28.89 7.49 10.70
CA GLU A 19 29.29 6.65 9.59
C GLU A 19 28.34 5.44 9.58
N ARG A 20 27.53 5.34 8.56
CA ARG A 20 26.76 4.10 8.31
C ARG A 20 27.82 3.03 8.12
N GLU A 21 27.89 2.09 9.05
CA GLU A 21 28.71 0.89 8.90
C GLU A 21 28.47 0.34 7.51
N ALA A 22 29.56 0.22 6.74
CA ALA A 22 29.49 -0.34 5.39
C ALA A 22 28.90 -1.76 5.54
N GLU A 23 27.76 -1.99 4.90
CA GLU A 23 27.07 -3.27 4.93
C GLU A 23 28.01 -4.33 4.36
N VAL A 24 28.61 -5.16 5.20
CA VAL A 24 29.50 -6.25 4.78
C VAL A 24 28.62 -7.27 4.04
N LEU A 25 28.74 -7.28 2.73
CA LEU A 25 28.05 -8.26 1.91
C LEU A 25 28.67 -9.65 2.17
N PRO A 26 27.85 -10.72 2.22
CA PRO A 26 28.36 -12.07 2.32
C PRO A 26 29.24 -12.40 1.10
N ALA A 27 30.12 -13.40 1.24
CA ALA A 27 30.86 -13.92 0.09
C ALA A 27 29.89 -14.26 -1.05
N PRO A 28 30.26 -14.04 -2.31
CA PRO A 28 29.37 -14.27 -3.45
C PRO A 28 28.89 -15.71 -3.44
N ILE A 29 27.58 -15.89 -3.59
CA ILE A 29 26.92 -17.21 -3.66
C ILE A 29 27.26 -17.89 -5.00
N LEU A 30 27.48 -17.09 -6.02
CA LEU A 30 27.84 -17.51 -7.35
C LEU A 30 29.20 -16.91 -7.73
N GLU A 31 30.19 -17.76 -8.06
CA GLU A 31 31.37 -17.28 -8.77
C GLU A 31 30.89 -16.73 -10.11
N ILE A 32 31.04 -15.41 -10.28
CA ILE A 32 30.56 -14.74 -11.47
C ILE A 32 31.46 -15.16 -12.62
N LEU A 33 30.93 -15.98 -13.50
CA LEU A 33 31.52 -16.16 -14.80
C LEU A 33 31.55 -14.78 -15.50
N PRO A 34 32.64 -14.42 -16.20
CA PRO A 34 32.69 -13.14 -16.88
C PRO A 34 31.46 -12.99 -17.74
N VAL A 35 30.74 -11.89 -17.52
CA VAL A 35 29.51 -11.58 -18.29
C VAL A 35 29.97 -11.20 -19.70
N GLU A 36 30.14 -12.17 -20.56
CA GLU A 36 30.57 -11.96 -21.94
C GLU A 36 29.51 -11.23 -22.77
N GLN A 37 28.24 -11.27 -22.36
CA GLN A 37 27.15 -10.55 -23.01
C GLN A 37 26.05 -10.13 -22.02
N ILE A 38 25.78 -8.82 -21.92
CA ILE A 38 24.55 -8.31 -21.31
C ILE A 38 23.44 -8.55 -22.34
N LEU A 39 22.54 -9.48 -22.03
CA LEU A 39 21.36 -9.72 -22.86
C LEU A 39 20.45 -8.49 -22.86
N VAL A 40 20.07 -8.02 -24.03
CA VAL A 40 19.24 -6.82 -24.21
C VAL A 40 17.87 -7.18 -24.78
N GLY A 41 16.87 -6.34 -24.48
CA GLY A 41 15.54 -6.47 -25.05
C GLY A 41 14.81 -7.75 -24.64
N GLU A 42 14.15 -8.40 -25.60
CA GLU A 42 13.29 -9.57 -25.36
C GLU A 42 14.04 -10.84 -24.94
N GLU A 43 15.34 -10.89 -25.22
CA GLU A 43 16.21 -12.01 -24.82
C GLU A 43 16.59 -11.96 -23.34
N ASN A 44 16.43 -10.82 -22.67
CA ASN A 44 16.72 -10.70 -21.25
C ASN A 44 15.61 -11.34 -20.39
N PRO A 45 15.91 -12.37 -19.59
CA PRO A 45 14.90 -13.07 -18.80
C PRO A 45 14.23 -12.19 -17.75
N VAL A 46 14.92 -11.19 -17.21
CA VAL A 46 14.35 -10.23 -16.26
C VAL A 46 13.33 -9.35 -16.96
N LEU A 47 13.66 -8.81 -18.13
CA LEU A 47 12.74 -7.97 -18.92
C LEU A 47 11.54 -8.79 -19.40
N SER A 48 11.75 -9.99 -19.87
CA SER A 48 10.69 -10.95 -20.25
C SER A 48 9.75 -11.26 -19.09
N TYR A 49 10.27 -11.46 -17.88
CA TYR A 49 9.47 -11.67 -16.67
C TYR A 49 8.70 -10.41 -16.28
N LEU A 50 9.38 -9.27 -16.17
CA LEU A 50 8.79 -8.00 -15.74
C LEU A 50 7.72 -7.51 -16.72
N GLY A 51 7.89 -7.73 -18.01
CA GLY A 51 6.93 -7.35 -19.05
C GLY A 51 5.53 -7.96 -18.87
N ARG A 52 5.45 -9.13 -18.24
CA ARG A 52 4.19 -9.84 -17.96
C ARG A 52 3.45 -9.32 -16.71
N LEU A 53 4.08 -8.43 -15.96
CA LEU A 53 3.54 -7.93 -14.69
C LEU A 53 2.84 -6.58 -14.87
N SER A 54 1.86 -6.30 -14.01
CA SER A 54 1.28 -4.96 -13.89
C SER A 54 2.33 -3.93 -13.46
N ALA A 55 2.14 -2.66 -13.81
CA ALA A 55 3.08 -1.57 -13.52
C ALA A 55 3.50 -1.50 -12.03
N GLY A 56 2.55 -1.68 -11.10
CA GLY A 56 2.84 -1.70 -9.66
C GLY A 56 3.67 -2.89 -9.22
N SER A 57 3.41 -4.07 -9.81
CA SER A 57 4.17 -5.29 -9.53
C SER A 57 5.58 -5.23 -10.11
N ARG A 58 5.77 -4.63 -11.31
CA ARG A 58 7.09 -4.49 -11.95
C ARG A 58 8.11 -3.82 -11.04
N ARG A 59 7.76 -2.66 -10.47
CA ARG A 59 8.68 -1.91 -9.59
C ARG A 59 9.12 -2.76 -8.41
N THR A 60 8.17 -3.44 -7.75
CA THR A 60 8.44 -4.26 -6.57
C THR A 60 9.29 -5.48 -6.92
N MET A 61 8.95 -6.18 -8.02
CA MET A 61 9.68 -7.39 -8.42
C MET A 61 11.08 -7.03 -8.95
N ARG A 62 11.24 -5.91 -9.66
CA ARG A 62 12.54 -5.42 -10.06
C ARG A 62 13.45 -5.16 -8.86
N GLY A 63 12.95 -4.45 -7.82
CA GLY A 63 13.73 -4.24 -6.60
C GLY A 63 14.07 -5.54 -5.87
N SER A 64 13.17 -6.54 -5.91
CA SER A 64 13.45 -7.87 -5.35
C SER A 64 14.57 -8.60 -6.09
N LEU A 65 14.57 -8.51 -7.42
CA LEU A 65 15.61 -9.13 -8.26
C LEU A 65 16.95 -8.41 -8.12
N GLU A 66 16.95 -7.08 -8.03
CA GLU A 66 18.16 -6.29 -7.78
C GLU A 66 18.83 -6.72 -6.46
N GLU A 67 18.05 -6.88 -5.40
CA GLU A 67 18.58 -7.31 -4.11
C GLU A 67 19.14 -8.74 -4.16
N ILE A 68 18.43 -9.67 -4.82
CA ILE A 68 18.94 -11.04 -4.99
C ILE A 68 20.23 -11.06 -5.82
N ALA A 69 20.28 -10.34 -6.94
CA ALA A 69 21.48 -10.26 -7.77
C ALA A 69 22.66 -9.69 -6.98
N LYS A 70 22.43 -8.59 -6.24
CA LYS A 70 23.45 -7.97 -5.38
C LYS A 70 24.01 -8.95 -4.36
N VAL A 71 23.14 -9.67 -3.65
CA VAL A 71 23.56 -10.65 -2.63
C VAL A 71 24.29 -11.83 -3.27
N SER A 72 23.76 -12.36 -4.38
CA SER A 72 24.31 -13.54 -5.03
C SER A 72 25.63 -13.28 -5.74
N SER A 73 25.92 -12.02 -6.10
CA SER A 73 27.15 -11.61 -6.79
C SER A 73 28.16 -10.87 -5.90
N GLY A 74 27.91 -10.78 -4.59
CA GLY A 74 28.75 -9.94 -3.73
C GLY A 74 28.67 -8.45 -4.03
N GLY A 75 27.62 -8.00 -4.72
CA GLY A 75 27.40 -6.59 -5.09
C GLY A 75 27.92 -6.18 -6.47
N GLU A 76 28.52 -7.09 -7.23
CA GLU A 76 29.21 -6.78 -8.47
C GLU A 76 28.27 -6.53 -9.65
N VAL A 77 27.13 -7.25 -9.75
CA VAL A 77 26.19 -7.11 -10.87
C VAL A 77 24.77 -6.87 -10.43
N GLY A 78 24.04 -6.06 -11.20
CA GLY A 78 22.61 -5.84 -11.02
C GLY A 78 21.75 -6.90 -11.70
N ALA A 79 20.44 -6.86 -11.45
CA ALA A 79 19.50 -7.89 -11.91
C ALA A 79 19.52 -8.16 -13.42
N LEU A 80 19.75 -7.15 -14.25
CA LEU A 80 19.74 -7.30 -15.72
C LEU A 80 20.98 -8.01 -16.25
N ALA A 81 22.12 -7.91 -15.56
CA ALA A 81 23.39 -8.50 -15.95
C ALA A 81 23.66 -9.83 -15.23
N PHE A 82 22.88 -10.15 -14.19
CA PHE A 82 23.07 -11.37 -13.40
C PHE A 82 22.68 -12.60 -14.20
N PRO A 83 23.54 -13.67 -14.25
CA PRO A 83 23.31 -14.87 -15.03
C PRO A 83 22.34 -15.83 -14.33
N TRP A 84 21.05 -15.50 -14.32
CA TRP A 84 19.98 -16.22 -13.62
C TRP A 84 19.89 -17.71 -13.98
N TRP A 85 20.26 -18.08 -15.23
CA TRP A 85 20.20 -19.43 -15.75
C TRP A 85 21.28 -20.37 -15.18
N HIS A 86 22.29 -19.84 -14.51
CA HIS A 86 23.30 -20.62 -13.81
C HIS A 86 22.92 -20.95 -12.36
N LEU A 87 21.80 -20.44 -11.86
CA LEU A 87 21.34 -20.77 -10.53
C LEU A 87 20.94 -22.24 -10.42
N THR A 88 21.58 -22.94 -9.51
CA THR A 88 21.23 -24.32 -9.11
C THR A 88 20.34 -24.33 -7.87
N GLY A 89 19.84 -25.51 -7.49
CA GLY A 89 19.10 -25.69 -6.23
C GLY A 89 19.92 -25.28 -4.99
N THR A 90 21.24 -25.52 -5.01
CA THR A 90 22.14 -25.09 -3.93
C THR A 90 22.20 -23.57 -3.83
N HIS A 91 22.38 -22.87 -4.95
CA HIS A 91 22.44 -21.41 -4.97
C HIS A 91 21.13 -20.77 -4.48
N THR A 92 19.99 -21.33 -4.89
CA THR A 92 18.68 -20.83 -4.45
C THR A 92 18.39 -21.12 -2.98
N ALA A 93 18.88 -22.25 -2.45
CA ALA A 93 18.80 -22.56 -1.02
C ALA A 93 19.67 -21.61 -0.18
N MET A 94 20.89 -21.29 -0.62
CA MET A 94 21.76 -20.30 0.04
C MET A 94 21.12 -18.90 0.01
N THR A 95 20.62 -18.49 -1.16
CA THR A 95 19.87 -17.22 -1.30
C THR A 95 18.69 -17.18 -0.33
N ARG A 96 17.92 -18.27 -0.22
CA ARG A 96 16.80 -18.36 0.74
C ARG A 96 17.27 -18.19 2.19
N GLY A 97 18.38 -18.85 2.56
CA GLY A 97 18.98 -18.70 3.90
C GLY A 97 19.24 -17.26 4.24
N PHE A 98 19.98 -16.56 3.40
CA PHE A 98 20.28 -15.14 3.55
C PHE A 98 18.99 -14.29 3.63
N LEU A 99 18.04 -14.50 2.75
CA LEU A 99 16.78 -13.75 2.77
C LEU A 99 15.97 -14.00 4.04
N ALA A 100 16.04 -15.20 4.62
CA ALA A 100 15.35 -15.54 5.85
C ALA A 100 15.96 -14.84 7.08
N GLU A 101 17.25 -14.60 7.08
CA GLU A 101 17.96 -13.88 8.14
C GLU A 101 17.70 -12.36 8.06
N LYS A 102 17.82 -11.80 6.86
CA LYS A 102 17.76 -10.34 6.66
C LYS A 102 16.32 -9.80 6.62
N TYR A 103 15.35 -10.56 6.11
CA TYR A 103 14.00 -10.05 5.82
C TYR A 103 12.89 -10.76 6.59
N ALA A 104 11.78 -10.07 6.78
CA ALA A 104 10.56 -10.71 7.24
C ALA A 104 10.08 -11.80 6.28
N PRO A 105 9.47 -12.90 6.75
CA PRO A 105 9.06 -14.04 5.92
C PRO A 105 8.23 -13.65 4.68
N SER A 106 7.31 -12.69 4.81
CA SER A 106 6.50 -12.21 3.68
C SER A 106 7.33 -11.48 2.62
N THR A 107 8.38 -10.75 3.02
CA THR A 107 9.29 -10.05 2.10
C THR A 107 10.23 -11.05 1.43
N ALA A 108 10.83 -11.95 2.20
CA ALA A 108 11.68 -13.01 1.69
C ALA A 108 10.93 -13.88 0.66
N ASN A 109 9.70 -14.31 0.99
CA ASN A 109 8.87 -15.12 0.07
C ASN A 109 8.47 -14.37 -1.20
N LYS A 110 8.26 -13.06 -1.13
CA LYS A 110 8.03 -12.23 -2.31
C LYS A 110 9.27 -12.18 -3.20
N MET A 111 10.46 -12.06 -2.61
CA MET A 111 11.75 -12.10 -3.34
C MET A 111 11.97 -13.47 -3.99
N LEU A 112 11.74 -14.56 -3.24
CA LEU A 112 11.81 -15.92 -3.79
C LEU A 112 10.81 -16.13 -4.96
N SER A 113 9.62 -15.54 -4.87
CA SER A 113 8.65 -15.56 -5.98
C SER A 113 9.15 -14.82 -7.21
N ALA A 114 9.86 -13.69 -7.04
CA ALA A 114 10.47 -12.97 -8.15
C ALA A 114 11.57 -13.81 -8.81
N MET A 115 12.44 -14.44 -8.04
CA MET A 115 13.48 -15.37 -8.51
C MET A 115 12.88 -16.53 -9.31
N LYS A 116 11.89 -17.22 -8.77
CA LYS A 116 11.18 -18.31 -9.49
C LYS A 116 10.56 -17.80 -10.80
N GLY A 117 10.07 -16.57 -10.82
CA GLY A 117 9.53 -15.94 -12.02
C GLY A 117 10.57 -15.74 -13.11
N VAL A 118 11.78 -15.33 -12.76
CA VAL A 118 12.89 -15.17 -13.72
C VAL A 118 13.42 -16.55 -14.17
N LEU A 119 13.58 -17.52 -13.28
CA LEU A 119 13.96 -18.90 -13.69
C LEU A 119 12.98 -19.49 -14.70
N LYS A 120 11.68 -19.25 -14.52
CA LYS A 120 10.67 -19.61 -15.51
C LYS A 120 10.83 -18.86 -16.83
N ALA A 121 11.30 -17.61 -16.82
CA ALA A 121 11.62 -16.86 -18.03
C ALA A 121 12.87 -17.41 -18.71
N CYS A 122 13.93 -17.77 -17.97
CA CYS A 122 15.13 -18.44 -18.49
C CYS A 122 14.75 -19.73 -19.23
N PHE A 123 13.91 -20.57 -18.65
CA PHE A 123 13.40 -21.78 -19.31
C PHE A 123 12.67 -21.45 -20.62
N ARG A 124 11.78 -20.45 -20.63
CA ARG A 124 11.02 -20.09 -21.83
C ARG A 124 11.87 -19.50 -22.96
N LEU A 125 12.98 -18.90 -22.61
CA LEU A 125 13.95 -18.36 -23.56
C LEU A 125 15.00 -19.40 -23.99
N GLY A 126 14.93 -20.63 -23.46
CA GLY A 126 15.84 -21.69 -23.84
C GLY A 126 17.19 -21.69 -23.11
N TYR A 127 17.37 -20.83 -22.09
CA TYR A 127 18.61 -20.78 -21.31
C TYR A 127 18.72 -21.86 -20.23
N MET A 128 17.62 -22.54 -19.92
CA MET A 128 17.55 -23.64 -18.95
C MET A 128 16.65 -24.76 -19.48
N THR A 129 16.99 -25.98 -19.16
CA THR A 129 16.10 -27.13 -19.33
C THR A 129 14.99 -27.13 -18.27
N ALA A 130 13.95 -27.93 -18.44
CA ALA A 130 12.87 -28.06 -17.47
C ALA A 130 13.38 -28.60 -16.12
N ASP A 131 14.30 -29.59 -16.16
CA ASP A 131 14.89 -30.20 -14.98
C ASP A 131 15.76 -29.23 -14.18
N GLU A 132 16.60 -28.43 -14.85
CA GLU A 132 17.40 -27.37 -14.21
C GLU A 132 16.50 -26.31 -13.55
N ARG A 133 15.48 -25.83 -14.27
CA ARG A 133 14.51 -24.89 -13.73
C ARG A 133 13.80 -25.45 -12.49
N ASP A 134 13.35 -26.69 -12.53
CA ASP A 134 12.58 -27.30 -11.45
C ASP A 134 13.45 -27.51 -10.22
N ARG A 135 14.69 -27.99 -10.36
CA ARG A 135 15.66 -28.07 -9.26
C ARG A 135 16.00 -26.71 -8.67
N ALA A 136 16.24 -25.69 -9.50
CA ALA A 136 16.53 -24.34 -9.03
C ALA A 136 15.31 -23.67 -8.40
N SER A 137 14.10 -24.05 -8.79
CA SER A 137 12.85 -23.52 -8.23
C SER A 137 12.34 -24.28 -7.01
N ASP A 138 12.90 -25.45 -6.71
CA ASP A 138 12.52 -26.28 -5.54
C ASP A 138 13.14 -25.71 -4.27
N VAL A 139 12.65 -24.54 -3.89
CA VAL A 139 13.04 -23.84 -2.67
C VAL A 139 11.80 -23.60 -1.81
N ALA A 140 11.83 -24.12 -0.58
CA ALA A 140 10.74 -24.00 0.35
C ALA A 140 10.53 -22.51 0.77
N PRO A 141 9.29 -22.08 1.02
CA PRO A 141 9.05 -20.75 1.56
C PRO A 141 9.69 -20.57 2.94
N VAL A 142 10.04 -19.33 3.27
CA VAL A 142 10.49 -18.96 4.62
C VAL A 142 9.29 -19.02 5.54
N ARG A 143 9.36 -19.87 6.57
CA ARG A 143 8.32 -20.01 7.58
C ARG A 143 8.41 -18.88 8.61
N GLY A 144 7.30 -18.51 9.15
CA GLY A 144 7.17 -17.52 10.23
C GLY A 144 5.94 -16.65 10.02
N THR A 145 5.26 -16.37 11.11
CA THR A 145 4.12 -15.45 11.14
C THR A 145 4.53 -14.23 11.94
N ARG A 146 4.55 -13.07 11.30
CA ARG A 146 4.52 -11.80 12.02
C ARG A 146 3.08 -11.32 12.02
N LEU A 147 2.67 -10.74 13.14
CA LEU A 147 1.38 -10.05 13.18
C LEU A 147 1.33 -9.05 12.01
N PRO A 148 0.22 -9.00 11.26
CA PRO A 148 0.08 -8.03 10.18
C PRO A 148 0.41 -6.63 10.70
N PRO A 149 1.22 -5.83 10.00
CA PRO A 149 1.48 -4.47 10.40
C PRO A 149 0.18 -3.68 10.45
N GLY A 150 0.15 -2.65 11.29
CA GLY A 150 -1.01 -1.81 11.45
C GLY A 150 -1.86 -2.16 12.67
N ARG A 151 -2.72 -1.23 13.04
CA ARG A 151 -3.59 -1.31 14.22
C ARG A 151 -5.04 -0.97 13.87
N SER A 152 -5.97 -1.28 14.75
CA SER A 152 -7.28 -0.65 14.72
C SER A 152 -7.16 0.79 15.19
N ILE A 153 -7.96 1.66 14.61
CA ILE A 153 -8.08 3.07 15.01
C ILE A 153 -9.23 3.13 16.02
N PRO A 154 -8.96 3.49 17.28
CA PRO A 154 -10.02 3.69 18.26
C PRO A 154 -10.98 4.82 17.83
N ARG A 155 -12.25 4.73 18.23
CA ARG A 155 -13.28 5.71 17.86
C ARG A 155 -12.86 7.17 18.22
N GLY A 156 -12.26 7.37 19.40
CA GLY A 156 -11.76 8.70 19.80
C GLY A 156 -10.70 9.25 18.87
N GLU A 157 -9.74 8.42 18.44
CA GLU A 157 -8.72 8.86 17.47
C GLU A 157 -9.35 9.13 16.09
N LEU A 158 -10.34 8.32 15.68
CA LEU A 158 -11.07 8.56 14.44
C LEU A 158 -11.81 9.91 14.50
N SER A 159 -12.51 10.22 15.60
CA SER A 159 -13.17 11.52 15.82
C SER A 159 -12.17 12.67 15.72
N SER A 160 -11.02 12.58 16.39
CA SER A 160 -9.99 13.62 16.35
C SER A 160 -9.45 13.88 14.94
N LEU A 161 -9.37 12.85 14.07
CA LEU A 161 -9.01 13.01 12.66
C LEU A 161 -10.04 13.84 11.89
N PHE A 162 -11.34 13.59 12.12
CA PHE A 162 -12.41 14.36 11.48
C PHE A 162 -12.50 15.79 12.05
N GLU A 163 -12.29 16.00 13.35
CA GLU A 163 -12.28 17.31 13.99
C GLU A 163 -11.19 18.23 13.42
N VAL A 164 -10.00 17.69 13.14
CA VAL A 164 -8.93 18.46 12.49
C VAL A 164 -9.34 18.87 11.07
N CYS A 165 -9.97 17.96 10.32
CA CYS A 165 -10.48 18.29 9.00
C CYS A 165 -11.59 19.33 9.05
N ALA A 166 -12.52 19.24 10.02
CA ALA A 166 -13.60 20.18 10.22
C ALA A 166 -13.08 21.59 10.56
N ARG A 167 -12.16 21.70 11.53
CA ARG A 167 -11.51 22.99 11.87
C ARG A 167 -10.83 23.64 10.68
N GLU A 168 -10.16 22.85 9.84
CA GLU A 168 -9.55 23.38 8.62
C GLU A 168 -10.59 23.80 7.59
N ALA A 169 -11.72 23.09 7.50
CA ALA A 169 -12.83 23.40 6.61
C ALA A 169 -13.58 24.69 6.98
N GLU A 170 -13.53 25.12 8.24
CA GLU A 170 -14.06 26.40 8.71
C GLU A 170 -13.18 27.58 8.29
N GLY A 171 -11.90 27.33 8.08
CA GLY A 171 -10.94 28.37 7.68
C GLY A 171 -11.07 28.77 6.21
N PRO A 172 -11.02 30.08 5.87
CA PRO A 172 -11.27 30.55 4.51
C PRO A 172 -10.22 30.07 3.51
N LYS A 173 -8.98 29.90 3.94
CA LYS A 173 -7.84 29.60 3.06
C LYS A 173 -7.78 28.11 2.65
N MET A 174 -8.12 27.19 3.55
CA MET A 174 -7.90 25.75 3.33
C MET A 174 -9.17 24.91 3.38
N ARG A 175 -10.32 25.58 3.26
CA ARG A 175 -11.65 24.94 3.30
C ARG A 175 -11.75 23.71 2.41
N ALA A 176 -11.38 23.84 1.14
CA ALA A 176 -11.45 22.76 0.19
C ALA A 176 -10.56 21.58 0.57
N ARG A 177 -9.39 21.81 1.20
CA ARG A 177 -8.51 20.74 1.68
C ARG A 177 -9.10 20.00 2.86
N GLY A 178 -9.66 20.73 3.83
CA GLY A 178 -10.33 20.15 5.01
C GLY A 178 -11.50 19.26 4.60
N VAL A 179 -12.39 19.75 3.75
CA VAL A 179 -13.55 19.02 3.24
C VAL A 179 -13.13 17.79 2.43
N ARG A 180 -12.18 17.96 1.50
CA ARG A 180 -11.65 16.83 0.71
C ARG A 180 -11.09 15.73 1.58
N ASP A 181 -10.24 16.10 2.53
CA ASP A 181 -9.56 15.11 3.37
C ASP A 181 -10.55 14.40 4.29
N ALA A 182 -11.58 15.08 4.79
CA ALA A 182 -12.69 14.46 5.53
C ALA A 182 -13.42 13.42 4.68
N ALA A 183 -13.79 13.77 3.44
CA ALA A 183 -14.43 12.83 2.51
C ALA A 183 -13.53 11.61 2.19
N MET A 184 -12.23 11.85 1.99
CA MET A 184 -11.27 10.77 1.76
C MET A 184 -11.12 9.84 2.98
N LEU A 185 -11.04 10.39 4.19
CA LEU A 185 -10.97 9.62 5.43
C LEU A 185 -12.25 8.81 5.65
N ALA A 186 -13.43 9.40 5.35
CA ALA A 186 -14.71 8.71 5.44
C ALA A 186 -14.74 7.48 4.53
N LEU A 187 -14.37 7.63 3.26
CA LEU A 187 -14.34 6.50 2.33
C LEU A 187 -13.29 5.45 2.67
N LEU A 188 -12.14 5.85 3.23
CA LEU A 188 -11.17 4.89 3.77
C LEU A 188 -11.76 4.07 4.93
N TYR A 189 -12.59 4.70 5.78
CA TYR A 189 -13.19 4.05 6.94
C TYR A 189 -14.44 3.23 6.57
N VAL A 190 -15.48 3.85 6.01
CA VAL A 190 -16.76 3.15 5.75
C VAL A 190 -16.70 2.20 4.55
N GLY A 191 -15.83 2.48 3.58
CA GLY A 191 -15.65 1.66 2.38
C GLY A 191 -14.46 0.70 2.45
N GLY A 192 -13.61 0.85 3.47
CA GLY A 192 -12.39 0.06 3.60
C GLY A 192 -11.49 0.12 2.36
N LEU A 193 -11.48 1.25 1.65
CA LEU A 193 -10.76 1.40 0.38
C LEU A 193 -9.24 1.26 0.55
N ARG A 194 -8.61 0.64 -0.45
CA ARG A 194 -7.16 0.73 -0.58
C ARG A 194 -6.78 2.13 -1.05
N ARG A 195 -5.60 2.64 -0.66
CA ARG A 195 -5.14 3.97 -1.10
C ARG A 195 -5.12 4.14 -2.62
N THR A 196 -4.80 3.07 -3.36
CA THR A 196 -4.81 3.07 -4.82
C THR A 196 -6.22 3.12 -5.38
N GLU A 197 -7.17 2.41 -4.77
CA GLU A 197 -8.58 2.43 -5.13
C GLU A 197 -9.15 3.84 -4.94
N LEU A 198 -8.93 4.45 -3.76
CA LEU A 198 -9.37 5.82 -3.47
C LEU A 198 -8.79 6.85 -4.44
N ALA A 199 -7.50 6.75 -4.76
CA ALA A 199 -6.83 7.67 -5.67
C ALA A 199 -7.31 7.55 -7.13
N SER A 200 -7.82 6.38 -7.53
CA SER A 200 -8.26 6.10 -8.88
C SER A 200 -9.75 6.33 -9.14
N LEU A 201 -10.54 6.68 -8.11
CA LEU A 201 -11.96 6.97 -8.26
C LEU A 201 -12.21 8.14 -9.23
N LYS A 202 -13.20 7.97 -10.09
CA LYS A 202 -13.68 8.97 -11.04
C LYS A 202 -15.08 9.44 -10.66
N LEU A 203 -15.52 10.56 -11.23
CA LEU A 203 -16.87 11.08 -11.00
C LEU A 203 -17.94 10.06 -11.37
N ARG A 204 -17.79 9.36 -12.49
CA ARG A 204 -18.73 8.32 -12.95
C ARG A 204 -18.83 7.11 -12.00
N ASP A 205 -17.88 6.93 -11.11
CA ASP A 205 -17.86 5.82 -10.17
C ASP A 205 -18.76 6.07 -8.95
N TYR A 206 -19.24 7.30 -8.75
CA TYR A 206 -20.13 7.69 -7.66
C TYR A 206 -21.52 8.03 -8.17
N ASP A 207 -22.52 7.40 -7.59
CA ASP A 207 -23.92 7.71 -7.78
C ASP A 207 -24.46 8.44 -6.54
N PRO A 208 -24.64 9.76 -6.60
CA PRO A 208 -25.13 10.53 -5.47
C PRO A 208 -26.59 10.19 -5.08
N GLY A 209 -27.39 9.67 -6.03
CA GLY A 209 -28.78 9.30 -5.74
C GLY A 209 -28.91 8.08 -4.83
N THR A 210 -27.94 7.17 -4.86
CA THR A 210 -27.91 5.96 -4.05
C THR A 210 -26.77 5.91 -3.03
N GLY A 211 -25.86 6.89 -3.02
CA GLY A 211 -24.65 6.87 -2.21
C GLY A 211 -23.68 5.75 -2.58
N THR A 212 -23.81 5.14 -3.76
CA THR A 212 -23.02 3.97 -4.16
C THR A 212 -21.79 4.38 -4.96
N LEU A 213 -20.64 3.80 -4.60
CA LEU A 213 -19.41 3.91 -5.39
C LEU A 213 -19.08 2.56 -6.03
N ARG A 214 -18.69 2.58 -7.30
CA ARG A 214 -18.12 1.44 -8.01
C ARG A 214 -16.58 1.48 -7.88
N VAL A 215 -16.02 0.53 -7.17
CA VAL A 215 -14.59 0.51 -6.87
C VAL A 215 -13.90 -0.56 -7.71
N HIS A 216 -12.89 -0.14 -8.49
CA HIS A 216 -12.08 -1.01 -9.33
C HIS A 216 -10.88 -1.54 -8.54
N GLY A 217 -10.86 -2.85 -8.30
CA GLY A 217 -9.80 -3.54 -7.56
C GLY A 217 -8.74 -4.19 -8.45
N LYS A 218 -7.79 -4.86 -7.82
CA LYS A 218 -6.74 -5.61 -8.52
C LYS A 218 -7.35 -6.73 -9.40
N GLY A 219 -6.87 -6.85 -10.64
CA GLY A 219 -7.32 -7.87 -11.58
C GLY A 219 -8.67 -7.53 -12.23
N ASN A 220 -8.97 -6.26 -12.40
CA ASN A 220 -10.19 -5.76 -13.03
C ASN A 220 -11.49 -6.25 -12.35
N ARG A 221 -11.43 -6.47 -11.04
CA ARG A 221 -12.60 -6.84 -10.24
C ARG A 221 -13.25 -5.58 -9.70
N GLU A 222 -14.56 -5.47 -9.89
CA GLU A 222 -15.36 -4.38 -9.35
C GLU A 222 -16.12 -4.82 -8.11
N ARG A 223 -16.36 -3.87 -7.21
CA ARG A 223 -17.27 -4.06 -6.09
C ARG A 223 -18.00 -2.76 -5.77
N PRO A 224 -19.25 -2.84 -5.28
CA PRO A 224 -19.91 -1.69 -4.71
C PRO A 224 -19.30 -1.35 -3.35
N VAL A 225 -19.31 -0.05 -3.04
CA VAL A 225 -19.02 0.52 -1.73
C VAL A 225 -20.11 1.53 -1.46
N TYR A 226 -20.61 1.56 -0.24
CA TYR A 226 -21.72 2.42 0.14
C TYR A 226 -21.19 3.57 1.01
N ALA A 227 -21.38 4.80 0.54
CA ALA A 227 -21.05 6.00 1.28
C ALA A 227 -22.18 6.34 2.24
N GLU A 228 -22.30 5.58 3.31
CA GLU A 228 -23.33 5.76 4.33
C GLU A 228 -22.74 6.32 5.63
N GLY A 229 -23.59 6.57 6.62
CA GLY A 229 -23.16 7.01 7.95
C GLY A 229 -22.52 8.40 7.97
N GLY A 230 -22.92 9.30 7.07
CA GLY A 230 -22.39 10.65 6.95
C GLY A 230 -21.22 10.79 5.95
N ALA A 231 -20.76 9.69 5.35
CA ALA A 231 -19.74 9.74 4.32
C ALA A 231 -20.27 10.35 3.01
N ASP A 232 -21.52 10.12 2.70
CA ASP A 232 -22.31 10.75 1.64
C ASP A 232 -22.31 12.28 1.78
N VAL A 233 -22.67 12.79 2.94
CA VAL A 233 -22.69 14.23 3.23
C VAL A 233 -21.31 14.87 3.03
N LEU A 234 -20.25 14.21 3.48
CA LEU A 234 -18.87 14.71 3.31
C LEU A 234 -18.44 14.68 1.84
N LEU A 235 -18.88 13.66 1.10
CA LEU A 235 -18.57 13.52 -0.31
C LEU A 235 -19.29 14.58 -1.14
N ASP A 236 -20.56 14.82 -0.86
CA ASP A 236 -21.37 15.85 -1.56
C ASP A 236 -20.79 17.25 -1.31
N ARG A 237 -20.42 17.58 -0.08
CA ARG A 237 -19.71 18.84 0.22
C ARG A 237 -18.39 18.98 -0.53
N TRP A 238 -17.68 17.88 -0.71
CA TRP A 238 -16.47 17.90 -1.53
C TRP A 238 -16.80 18.15 -2.99
N LEU A 239 -17.82 17.49 -3.53
CA LEU A 239 -18.23 17.65 -4.92
C LEU A 239 -18.70 19.08 -5.24
N GLU A 240 -19.40 19.73 -4.31
CA GLU A 240 -19.78 21.15 -4.43
C GLU A 240 -18.53 22.04 -4.58
N LEU A 241 -17.52 21.86 -3.70
CA LEU A 241 -16.29 22.65 -3.76
C LEU A 241 -15.41 22.30 -4.96
N ARG A 242 -15.40 21.03 -5.33
CA ARG A 242 -14.67 20.54 -6.50
C ARG A 242 -15.27 21.06 -7.81
N GLY A 243 -16.59 21.09 -7.91
CA GLY A 243 -17.31 21.55 -9.11
C GLY A 243 -17.20 23.08 -9.34
N ALA A 244 -16.88 23.84 -8.29
CA ALA A 244 -16.62 25.29 -8.40
C ALA A 244 -15.24 25.54 -9.04
N GLY A 245 -15.05 25.06 -10.27
CA GLY A 245 -13.85 25.32 -11.07
C GLY A 245 -13.58 26.81 -11.26
N GLU A 246 -12.34 27.18 -11.60
CA GLU A 246 -12.02 28.56 -11.99
C GLU A 246 -12.88 28.97 -13.19
N PRO A 247 -13.30 30.27 -13.27
CA PRO A 247 -14.01 30.78 -14.44
C PRO A 247 -13.21 30.48 -15.72
N GLY A 248 -13.83 29.77 -16.65
CA GLY A 248 -13.19 29.37 -17.92
C GLY A 248 -12.68 27.93 -17.99
N THR A 249 -12.82 27.13 -16.93
CA THR A 249 -12.54 25.70 -17.01
C THR A 249 -13.72 24.95 -17.67
N GLU A 250 -13.40 23.94 -18.53
CA GLU A 250 -14.42 23.07 -19.10
C GLU A 250 -15.23 22.37 -17.99
N ALA A 251 -16.51 22.11 -18.29
CA ALA A 251 -17.38 21.34 -17.41
C ALA A 251 -16.73 19.99 -17.07
N ALA A 252 -16.84 19.58 -15.81
CA ALA A 252 -16.26 18.33 -15.34
C ALA A 252 -16.80 17.14 -16.15
N SER A 253 -15.90 16.34 -16.73
CA SER A 253 -16.25 15.11 -17.41
C SER A 253 -16.49 13.99 -16.39
N SER A 254 -17.38 13.06 -16.72
CA SER A 254 -17.62 11.86 -15.90
C SER A 254 -16.35 11.01 -15.68
N ASP A 255 -15.37 11.13 -16.56
CA ASP A 255 -14.07 10.46 -16.49
C ASP A 255 -13.04 11.20 -15.62
N ASP A 256 -13.37 12.37 -15.12
CA ASP A 256 -12.46 13.14 -14.28
C ASP A 256 -12.27 12.49 -12.90
N PRO A 257 -11.09 12.63 -12.30
CA PRO A 257 -10.83 12.11 -10.95
C PRO A 257 -11.82 12.67 -9.94
N LEU A 258 -12.33 11.81 -9.05
CA LEU A 258 -13.23 12.21 -7.97
C LEU A 258 -12.53 13.16 -7.01
N PHE A 259 -11.29 12.85 -6.64
CA PHE A 259 -10.48 13.67 -5.75
C PHE A 259 -9.35 14.37 -6.50
N LEU A 260 -9.25 15.67 -6.28
CA LEU A 260 -8.25 16.54 -6.91
C LEU A 260 -7.25 17.09 -5.87
N PRO A 261 -6.04 17.47 -6.28
CA PRO A 261 -5.14 18.23 -5.43
C PRO A 261 -5.75 19.58 -5.03
N VAL A 262 -5.39 20.06 -3.83
CA VAL A 262 -5.67 21.42 -3.39
C VAL A 262 -4.33 22.13 -3.25
N ARG A 263 -4.20 23.29 -3.88
CA ARG A 263 -3.00 24.14 -3.91
C ARG A 263 -2.75 24.77 -2.56
N LYS A 264 -1.58 25.37 -2.38
CA LYS A 264 -1.20 26.09 -1.16
C LYS A 264 -2.06 27.34 -0.91
N ASP A 265 -2.66 27.89 -1.96
CA ASP A 265 -3.61 29.00 -1.90
C ASP A 265 -5.04 28.56 -1.54
N GLY A 266 -5.29 27.26 -1.39
CA GLY A 266 -6.59 26.69 -1.03
C GLY A 266 -7.49 26.36 -2.23
N ARG A 267 -7.09 26.66 -3.45
CA ARG A 267 -7.87 26.37 -4.65
C ARG A 267 -7.75 24.92 -5.07
N VAL A 268 -8.83 24.38 -5.59
CA VAL A 268 -8.84 23.04 -6.19
C VAL A 268 -8.12 23.09 -7.53
N GLN A 269 -7.19 22.18 -7.74
CA GLN A 269 -6.36 22.13 -8.95
C GLN A 269 -6.97 21.15 -9.97
N HIS A 270 -7.51 21.65 -11.07
CA HIS A 270 -8.13 20.87 -12.14
C HIS A 270 -7.14 20.44 -13.22
N ALA A 271 -6.14 21.27 -13.50
CA ALA A 271 -5.12 21.02 -14.51
C ALA A 271 -3.71 21.19 -13.93
N ASP A 272 -2.71 20.74 -14.67
CA ASP A 272 -1.32 20.99 -14.37
C ASP A 272 -1.00 22.50 -14.46
N PRO A 273 0.20 22.95 -14.04
CA PRO A 273 0.57 24.37 -14.09
C PRO A 273 0.53 25.00 -15.49
N TYR A 274 0.57 24.17 -16.52
CA TYR A 274 0.54 24.61 -17.94
C TYR A 274 -0.86 24.52 -18.56
N GLY A 275 -1.85 23.97 -17.84
CA GLY A 275 -3.22 23.76 -18.34
C GLY A 275 -3.38 22.63 -19.33
N GLU A 276 -2.31 21.87 -19.61
CA GLU A 276 -2.28 20.86 -20.67
C GLU A 276 -2.85 19.50 -20.25
N ARG A 277 -2.78 19.17 -18.95
CA ARG A 277 -3.17 17.84 -18.45
C ARG A 277 -4.06 17.93 -17.23
N LYS A 278 -5.11 17.13 -17.22
CA LYS A 278 -5.94 16.92 -16.02
C LYS A 278 -5.10 16.28 -14.94
N VAL A 279 -5.20 16.80 -13.72
CA VAL A 279 -4.46 16.30 -12.57
C VAL A 279 -5.27 15.33 -11.76
N SER A 280 -4.61 14.32 -11.18
CA SER A 280 -5.20 13.38 -10.23
C SER A 280 -4.35 13.27 -8.98
N LEU A 281 -4.95 12.80 -7.88
CA LEU A 281 -4.18 12.43 -6.71
C LEU A 281 -3.47 11.09 -6.94
N SER A 282 -2.17 11.03 -6.60
CA SER A 282 -1.48 9.77 -6.54
C SER A 282 -1.82 9.00 -5.25
N ASP A 283 -1.62 7.70 -5.26
CA ASP A 283 -1.75 6.87 -4.05
C ASP A 283 -0.78 7.31 -2.93
N GLN A 284 0.37 7.86 -3.32
CA GLN A 284 1.33 8.46 -2.37
C GLN A 284 0.80 9.77 -1.75
N ALA A 285 -0.01 10.54 -2.49
CA ALA A 285 -0.66 11.73 -1.94
C ALA A 285 -1.69 11.36 -0.86
N VAL A 286 -2.46 10.26 -1.08
CA VAL A 286 -3.37 9.70 -0.07
C VAL A 286 -2.60 9.30 1.20
N TYR A 287 -1.48 8.60 1.04
CA TYR A 287 -0.63 8.22 2.17
C TYR A 287 -0.11 9.43 2.94
N LYS A 288 0.43 10.44 2.23
CA LYS A 288 0.92 11.69 2.84
C LYS A 288 -0.21 12.46 3.54
N MET A 289 -1.42 12.46 3.00
CA MET A 289 -2.59 13.06 3.62
C MET A 289 -2.89 12.41 4.97
N VAL A 290 -3.02 11.09 5.04
CA VAL A 290 -3.25 10.37 6.30
C VAL A 290 -2.13 10.63 7.31
N LYS A 291 -0.86 10.62 6.86
CA LYS A 291 0.30 10.94 7.72
C LYS A 291 0.29 12.37 8.25
N ARG A 292 -0.21 13.32 7.49
CA ARG A 292 -0.40 14.70 7.97
C ARG A 292 -1.51 14.76 9.02
N ARG A 293 -2.69 14.20 8.71
CA ARG A 293 -3.86 14.28 9.58
C ARG A 293 -3.64 13.64 10.95
N HIS A 294 -2.95 12.49 11.03
CA HIS A 294 -2.66 11.89 12.33
C HIS A 294 -1.74 12.77 13.21
N ARG A 295 -0.78 13.50 12.59
CA ARG A 295 0.08 14.43 13.34
C ARG A 295 -0.69 15.62 13.82
N GLU A 296 -1.52 16.23 12.96
CA GLU A 296 -2.37 17.36 13.29
C GLU A 296 -3.40 17.01 14.37
N ALA A 297 -3.93 15.80 14.37
CA ALA A 297 -4.85 15.28 15.39
C ALA A 297 -4.15 14.81 16.68
N ASN A 298 -2.81 14.82 16.70
CA ASN A 298 -1.99 14.32 17.81
C ASN A 298 -2.38 12.90 18.25
N VAL A 299 -2.65 12.04 17.27
CA VAL A 299 -2.96 10.62 17.52
C VAL A 299 -1.80 9.73 17.11
N LYS A 300 -1.78 8.51 17.65
CA LYS A 300 -0.75 7.52 17.31
C LYS A 300 -0.67 7.30 15.80
N GLU A 301 0.52 7.01 15.31
CA GLU A 301 0.77 6.82 13.88
C GLU A 301 -0.24 5.90 13.20
N ILE A 302 -0.78 6.37 12.05
CA ILE A 302 -1.82 5.72 11.26
C ILE A 302 -1.40 5.69 9.80
N SER A 303 -1.79 4.63 9.10
CA SER A 303 -1.65 4.45 7.66
C SER A 303 -3.03 4.20 7.00
N PRO A 304 -3.17 4.36 5.68
CA PRO A 304 -4.42 3.99 4.99
C PRO A 304 -4.85 2.52 5.20
N HIS A 305 -3.89 1.63 5.45
CA HIS A 305 -4.21 0.23 5.72
C HIS A 305 -4.88 0.01 7.09
N ASP A 306 -4.60 0.89 8.06
CA ASP A 306 -5.22 0.84 9.38
C ASP A 306 -6.71 1.16 9.32
N PHE A 307 -7.13 2.09 8.46
CA PHE A 307 -8.54 2.33 8.18
C PHE A 307 -9.25 1.09 7.68
N ARG A 308 -8.64 0.39 6.72
CA ARG A 308 -9.21 -0.85 6.20
C ARG A 308 -9.26 -1.95 7.24
N LYS A 309 -8.23 -2.06 8.09
CA LYS A 309 -8.20 -2.99 9.23
C LYS A 309 -9.31 -2.68 10.23
N THR A 310 -9.52 -1.40 10.52
CA THR A 310 -10.60 -0.93 11.41
C THR A 310 -11.97 -1.22 10.80
N PHE A 311 -12.18 -0.88 9.53
CA PHE A 311 -13.41 -1.19 8.80
C PHE A 311 -13.78 -2.68 8.89
N VAL A 312 -12.85 -3.58 8.58
CA VAL A 312 -13.13 -5.02 8.61
C VAL A 312 -13.43 -5.49 10.03
N GLY A 313 -12.68 -5.01 11.04
CA GLY A 313 -12.91 -5.36 12.44
C GLY A 313 -14.27 -4.86 12.93
N ASP A 314 -14.57 -3.58 12.72
CA ASP A 314 -15.82 -2.97 13.16
C ASP A 314 -17.04 -3.60 12.44
N LEU A 315 -16.89 -3.95 11.16
CA LEU A 315 -17.94 -4.63 10.41
C LEU A 315 -18.21 -6.04 10.94
N LEU A 316 -17.15 -6.80 11.25
CA LEU A 316 -17.27 -8.11 11.87
C LEU A 316 -17.91 -8.04 13.26
N ASP A 317 -17.57 -7.01 14.04
CA ASP A 317 -18.16 -6.78 15.36
C ASP A 317 -19.65 -6.43 15.25
N ALA A 318 -20.04 -5.66 14.21
CA ALA A 318 -21.43 -5.23 14.00
C ALA A 318 -22.31 -6.31 13.40
N VAL A 319 -21.86 -6.99 12.35
CA VAL A 319 -22.69 -7.90 11.54
C VAL A 319 -22.47 -9.37 11.89
N GLY A 320 -21.26 -9.73 12.31
CA GLY A 320 -20.93 -11.11 12.65
C GLY A 320 -20.66 -12.04 11.47
N ASP A 321 -20.94 -11.63 10.25
CA ASP A 321 -20.80 -12.43 9.03
C ASP A 321 -19.48 -12.18 8.30
N LEU A 322 -18.62 -13.21 8.28
CA LEU A 322 -17.32 -13.16 7.61
C LEU A 322 -17.46 -13.03 6.09
N SER A 323 -18.49 -13.63 5.47
CA SER A 323 -18.72 -13.58 4.04
C SER A 323 -19.13 -12.17 3.58
N VAL A 324 -20.01 -11.51 4.36
CA VAL A 324 -20.41 -10.12 4.12
C VAL A 324 -19.18 -9.21 4.24
N ALA A 325 -18.40 -9.34 5.32
CA ALA A 325 -17.18 -8.55 5.52
C ALA A 325 -16.16 -8.79 4.42
N GLN A 326 -15.98 -10.03 3.95
CA GLN A 326 -15.10 -10.39 2.84
C GLN A 326 -15.52 -9.70 1.54
N LYS A 327 -16.81 -9.77 1.19
CA LYS A 327 -17.37 -9.17 -0.03
C LYS A 327 -17.20 -7.66 -0.03
N LEU A 328 -17.60 -7.00 1.06
CA LEU A 328 -17.48 -5.54 1.19
C LEU A 328 -16.03 -5.07 1.19
N ALA A 329 -15.14 -5.81 1.85
CA ALA A 329 -13.71 -5.53 1.78
C ALA A 329 -13.09 -5.86 0.40
N GLY A 330 -13.68 -6.70 -0.42
CA GLY A 330 -13.13 -7.18 -1.68
C GLY A 330 -11.86 -8.01 -1.46
N HIS A 331 -11.89 -8.92 -0.47
CA HIS A 331 -10.82 -9.89 -0.27
C HIS A 331 -11.06 -11.13 -1.15
N SER A 332 -10.12 -11.43 -2.02
CA SER A 332 -10.17 -12.62 -2.86
C SER A 332 -9.99 -13.93 -2.08
N ASP A 333 -9.30 -13.84 -0.93
CA ASP A 333 -9.02 -14.96 -0.04
C ASP A 333 -9.72 -14.75 1.30
N PRO A 334 -10.64 -15.65 1.71
CA PRO A 334 -11.32 -15.60 3.01
C PRO A 334 -10.37 -15.55 4.21
N ALA A 335 -9.21 -16.23 4.12
CA ALA A 335 -8.21 -16.24 5.17
C ALA A 335 -7.70 -14.82 5.48
N THR A 336 -7.72 -13.92 4.49
CA THR A 336 -7.37 -12.52 4.70
C THR A 336 -8.36 -11.83 5.65
N THR A 337 -9.66 -12.07 5.50
CA THR A 337 -10.70 -11.49 6.37
C THR A 337 -10.66 -12.13 7.77
N ALA A 338 -10.48 -13.44 7.84
CA ALA A 338 -10.41 -14.19 9.11
C ALA A 338 -9.30 -13.69 10.03
N ARG A 339 -8.17 -13.18 9.49
CA ARG A 339 -7.10 -12.58 10.29
C ARG A 339 -7.50 -11.31 11.05
N TYR A 340 -8.60 -10.69 10.67
CA TYR A 340 -9.16 -9.50 11.33
C TYR A 340 -10.26 -9.84 12.33
N ASP A 341 -10.71 -11.09 12.37
CA ASP A 341 -11.72 -11.54 13.34
C ASP A 341 -11.10 -11.61 14.74
N ARG A 342 -11.57 -10.71 15.61
CA ARG A 342 -11.10 -10.58 17.00
C ARG A 342 -12.12 -11.06 18.01
N ARG A 343 -13.27 -11.54 17.55
CA ARG A 343 -14.41 -11.85 18.40
C ARG A 343 -14.17 -13.04 19.33
N GLY A 344 -13.28 -13.96 18.93
CA GLY A 344 -12.83 -15.06 19.76
C GLY A 344 -13.98 -15.88 20.40
N GLU A 345 -13.74 -16.37 21.61
CA GLU A 345 -14.70 -17.23 22.35
C GLU A 345 -16.05 -16.57 22.63
N ARG A 346 -16.09 -15.24 22.83
CA ARG A 346 -17.36 -14.52 23.08
C ARG A 346 -18.31 -14.60 21.89
N ALA A 347 -17.81 -14.53 20.67
CA ALA A 347 -18.62 -14.67 19.47
C ALA A 347 -19.12 -16.11 19.29
N MET A 348 -18.27 -17.08 19.59
CA MET A 348 -18.65 -18.50 19.56
C MET A 348 -19.78 -18.79 20.57
N ARG A 349 -19.68 -18.30 21.80
CA ARG A 349 -20.72 -18.43 22.81
C ARG A 349 -22.04 -17.76 22.40
N ARG A 350 -21.95 -16.52 21.84
CA ARG A 350 -23.13 -15.81 21.33
C ARG A 350 -23.78 -16.57 20.17
N ALA A 351 -23.00 -17.09 19.22
CA ALA A 351 -23.54 -17.89 18.14
C ALA A 351 -24.21 -19.17 18.67
N ALA A 352 -23.59 -19.88 19.62
CA ALA A 352 -24.15 -21.06 20.23
C ALA A 352 -25.43 -20.77 21.00
N SER A 353 -25.59 -19.60 21.63
CA SER A 353 -26.82 -19.24 22.39
C SER A 353 -28.04 -19.01 21.50
N HIS A 354 -27.86 -18.87 20.17
CA HIS A 354 -29.00 -18.84 19.24
C HIS A 354 -29.56 -20.23 18.87
N LEU A 355 -28.82 -21.28 19.24
CA LEU A 355 -29.32 -22.65 19.05
C LEU A 355 -30.18 -23.04 20.23
N HIS A 356 -31.41 -23.40 19.93
CA HIS A 356 -32.36 -23.84 20.94
C HIS A 356 -32.54 -25.35 20.87
N VAL A 357 -32.33 -26.01 21.99
CA VAL A 357 -32.67 -27.44 22.13
C VAL A 357 -34.03 -27.53 22.81
N PRO A 358 -35.03 -28.12 22.14
CA PRO A 358 -36.29 -28.38 22.80
C PRO A 358 -36.06 -29.32 24.01
N HIS A 359 -36.41 -28.88 25.18
CA HIS A 359 -36.37 -29.75 26.35
C HIS A 359 -37.80 -30.23 26.67
N PHE A 360 -37.89 -31.43 27.13
CA PHE A 360 -39.16 -32.02 27.57
C PHE A 360 -39.30 -31.68 29.03
N ASP A 361 -40.36 -30.94 29.36
CA ASP A 361 -40.81 -30.81 30.73
C ASP A 361 -41.40 -32.18 31.10
N GLY A 362 -40.69 -32.93 31.96
CA GLY A 362 -41.12 -34.23 32.47
C GLY A 362 -42.20 -34.11 33.51
#